data_436e24af0daf3ebab9bd9d24a56f208f
#
_entry.id   436e24af0daf3ebab9bd9d24a56f208f
#
_cell.length_a   1.000
_cell.length_b   1.000
_cell.length_c   1.000
_cell.angle_alpha   90.00
_cell.angle_beta   90.00
_cell.angle_gamma   90.00
#
_symmetry.space_group_name_H-M   'P 1'
#
loop_
_entity.id
_entity.type
_entity.pdbx_description
1 polymer ?
#
loop_
_entity_poly.entity_id
_entity_poly.type
_entity_poly.pdbx_seq_one_letter_code
_entity_poly.pdbx_strand_id
1 'polypeptide(L)'
;MRWLSLTDGKESGLLVRADGLIGFSVHHNRQGDFTPPAKIAITSEDGPDARKNERRVNVHVSDIVPGDFVSLNIDYGQMGVGGDDSWGKRTLMRYSLGEKQYRYGFRLRPFSAREGRLDELLRAVK
;
A
#
# COMPACT_ATOMS: atom_id res chain seq x y z
N MET A 1 -12.38 5.98 -1.02
CA MET A 1 -12.88 6.45 0.30
C MET A 1 -12.95 7.97 0.35
N ARG A 2 -13.61 8.55 1.35
CA ARG A 2 -13.61 10.01 1.62
C ARG A 2 -12.80 10.38 2.86
N TRP A 3 -12.62 9.44 3.76
CA TRP A 3 -11.80 9.58 4.96
C TRP A 3 -11.35 8.20 5.46
N LEU A 4 -10.30 8.18 6.28
CA LEU A 4 -9.86 7.04 7.08
C LEU A 4 -9.25 7.54 8.39
N SER A 5 -9.18 6.67 9.38
CA SER A 5 -8.42 6.91 10.60
C SER A 5 -7.51 5.73 10.90
N LEU A 6 -6.33 6.02 11.39
CA LEU A 6 -5.40 5.06 11.98
C LEU A 6 -5.32 5.37 13.47
N THR A 7 -5.50 4.38 14.31
CA THR A 7 -5.52 4.56 15.78
C THR A 7 -4.50 3.63 16.45
N ASP A 8 -4.00 4.06 17.58
CA ASP A 8 -3.01 3.34 18.39
C ASP A 8 -3.63 2.37 19.42
N GLY A 9 -4.94 2.12 19.33
CA GLY A 9 -5.67 1.35 20.33
C GLY A 9 -5.98 2.10 21.63
N LYS A 10 -5.52 3.36 21.76
CA LYS A 10 -5.81 4.28 22.90
C LYS A 10 -6.60 5.50 22.45
N GLU A 11 -7.31 5.36 21.33
CA GLU A 11 -8.13 6.40 20.72
C GLU A 11 -7.37 7.65 20.25
N SER A 12 -6.03 7.58 20.16
CA SER A 12 -5.21 8.60 19.52
C SER A 12 -4.76 8.10 18.16
N GLY A 13 -4.47 9.01 17.22
CA GLY A 13 -4.06 8.57 15.91
C GLY A 13 -3.99 9.65 14.86
N LEU A 14 -4.18 9.24 13.62
CA LEU A 14 -4.15 10.08 12.43
C LEU A 14 -5.47 9.96 11.67
N LEU A 15 -6.11 11.09 11.44
CA LEU A 15 -7.27 11.22 10.56
C LEU A 15 -6.81 11.71 9.20
N VAL A 16 -7.25 11.02 8.15
CA VAL A 16 -7.07 11.45 6.75
C VAL A 16 -8.43 11.78 6.18
N ARG A 17 -8.58 12.98 5.63
CA ARG A 17 -9.75 13.40 4.90
C ARG A 17 -9.39 13.80 3.49
N ALA A 18 -10.08 13.23 2.52
CA ALA A 18 -9.91 13.53 1.11
C ALA A 18 -10.83 14.68 0.66
N ASP A 19 -10.37 15.46 -0.30
CA ASP A 19 -11.16 16.48 -0.97
C ASP A 19 -12.17 15.88 -1.96
N GLY A 20 -11.97 14.60 -2.33
CA GLY A 20 -12.84 13.82 -3.21
C GLY A 20 -12.84 12.34 -2.84
N LEU A 21 -12.92 11.49 -3.84
CA LEU A 21 -12.73 10.04 -3.67
C LEU A 21 -11.27 9.70 -3.94
N ILE A 22 -10.64 9.01 -3.02
CA ILE A 22 -9.27 8.51 -3.12
C ILE A 22 -9.20 7.03 -2.76
N GLY A 23 -8.17 6.36 -3.26
CA GLY A 23 -7.77 5.02 -2.84
C GLY A 23 -6.86 5.08 -1.61
N PHE A 24 -6.72 3.96 -0.92
CA PHE A 24 -5.69 3.80 0.10
C PHE A 24 -5.33 2.34 0.28
N SER A 25 -4.13 2.12 0.78
CA SER A 25 -3.73 0.83 1.37
C SER A 25 -2.93 1.06 2.65
N VAL A 26 -3.08 0.13 3.58
CA VAL A 26 -2.41 0.18 4.90
C VAL A 26 -1.80 -1.16 5.19
N HIS A 27 -0.52 -1.18 5.51
CA HIS A 27 0.23 -2.41 5.79
C HIS A 27 1.24 -2.18 6.91
N HIS A 28 1.58 -3.24 7.63
CA HIS A 28 2.75 -3.28 8.53
C HIS A 28 4.03 -3.71 7.81
N ASN A 29 4.11 -3.48 6.50
CA ASN A 29 5.19 -3.91 5.63
C ASN A 29 5.60 -2.76 4.71
N ARG A 30 6.85 -2.78 4.28
CA ARG A 30 7.33 -1.88 3.23
C ARG A 30 6.96 -2.44 1.86
N GLN A 31 6.85 -1.60 0.86
CA GLN A 31 6.59 -2.04 -0.50
C GLN A 31 7.66 -3.05 -1.00
N GLY A 32 8.92 -2.86 -0.60
CA GLY A 32 10.00 -3.77 -0.94
C GLY A 32 9.85 -5.19 -0.37
N ASP A 33 9.11 -5.35 0.74
CA ASP A 33 8.90 -6.66 1.36
C ASP A 33 8.03 -7.57 0.49
N PHE A 34 7.24 -7.00 -0.41
CA PHE A 34 6.42 -7.72 -1.38
C PHE A 34 7.13 -8.01 -2.70
N THR A 35 8.37 -7.54 -2.85
CA THR A 35 9.16 -7.78 -4.05
C THR A 35 10.02 -9.02 -3.82
N PRO A 36 9.92 -10.06 -4.68
CA PRO A 36 10.83 -11.19 -4.60
C PRO A 36 12.27 -10.69 -4.63
N PRO A 37 13.16 -11.27 -3.83
CA PRO A 37 14.56 -10.92 -3.89
C PRO A 37 15.05 -11.07 -5.34
N ALA A 38 15.80 -10.10 -5.83
CA ALA A 38 16.45 -10.20 -7.12
C ALA A 38 17.19 -11.55 -7.17
N LYS A 39 17.07 -12.27 -8.29
CA LYS A 39 17.78 -13.54 -8.46
C LYS A 39 19.22 -13.32 -8.05
N ILE A 40 19.64 -13.94 -6.95
CA ILE A 40 21.04 -13.95 -6.56
C ILE A 40 21.76 -14.61 -7.74
N ALA A 41 22.67 -13.87 -8.35
CA ALA A 41 23.50 -14.43 -9.41
C ALA A 41 24.26 -15.61 -8.80
N ILE A 42 23.92 -16.83 -9.23
CA ILE A 42 24.62 -18.02 -8.80
C ILE A 42 26.00 -17.92 -9.46
N THR A 43 27.01 -17.63 -8.65
CA THR A 43 28.38 -17.68 -9.14
C THR A 43 28.75 -19.16 -9.39
N SER A 44 29.56 -19.41 -10.40
CA SER A 44 29.96 -20.76 -10.77
C SER A 44 30.74 -21.53 -9.68
N GLU A 45 31.06 -20.86 -8.59
CA GLU A 45 31.75 -21.40 -7.42
C GLU A 45 30.84 -22.19 -6.46
N ASP A 46 29.53 -21.98 -6.55
CA ASP A 46 28.58 -22.54 -5.58
C ASP A 46 28.16 -23.99 -5.84
N GLY A 47 28.63 -24.62 -6.92
CA GLY A 47 28.36 -26.01 -7.25
C GLY A 47 26.88 -26.37 -7.49
N PRO A 48 26.59 -27.61 -7.95
CA PRO A 48 25.24 -28.03 -8.31
C PRO A 48 24.26 -28.10 -7.11
N ASP A 49 24.75 -28.12 -5.87
CA ASP A 49 23.93 -28.17 -4.68
C ASP A 49 23.56 -26.78 -4.11
N ALA A 50 24.17 -25.73 -4.61
CA ALA A 50 23.85 -24.35 -4.20
C ALA A 50 22.36 -24.01 -4.41
N ARG A 51 21.73 -24.55 -5.44
CA ARG A 51 20.30 -24.36 -5.72
C ARG A 51 19.38 -24.91 -4.63
N LYS A 52 19.82 -25.90 -3.86
CA LYS A 52 19.05 -26.49 -2.76
C LYS A 52 19.06 -25.64 -1.51
N ASN A 53 20.04 -24.75 -1.38
CA ASN A 53 20.24 -23.88 -0.23
C ASN A 53 19.76 -22.44 -0.45
N GLU A 54 19.20 -22.13 -1.62
CA GLU A 54 18.52 -20.85 -1.83
C GLU A 54 17.32 -20.73 -0.89
N ARG A 55 17.54 -20.15 0.27
CA ARG A 55 16.47 -19.73 1.16
C ARG A 55 15.77 -18.56 0.47
N ARG A 56 14.73 -18.86 -0.29
CA ARG A 56 13.86 -17.86 -0.89
C ARG A 56 13.14 -17.14 0.25
N VAL A 57 13.61 -15.98 0.61
CA VAL A 57 12.96 -15.11 1.59
C VAL A 57 11.83 -14.37 0.86
N ASN A 58 10.64 -14.33 1.46
CA ASN A 58 9.48 -13.59 0.94
C ASN A 58 9.00 -14.04 -0.47
N VAL A 59 8.94 -15.34 -0.71
CA VAL A 59 8.39 -15.88 -1.96
C VAL A 59 6.86 -15.89 -1.95
N HIS A 60 6.27 -16.12 -0.80
CA HIS A 60 4.83 -16.15 -0.58
C HIS A 60 4.41 -15.03 0.37
N VAL A 61 3.17 -14.60 0.26
CA VAL A 61 2.61 -13.58 1.17
C VAL A 61 2.71 -14.01 2.64
N SER A 62 2.62 -15.33 2.91
CA SER A 62 2.80 -15.91 4.25
C SER A 62 4.22 -15.78 4.82
N ASP A 63 5.21 -15.51 3.98
CA ASP A 63 6.61 -15.39 4.40
C ASP A 63 6.93 -13.96 4.88
N ILE A 64 6.04 -13.02 4.62
CA ILE A 64 6.23 -11.61 4.95
C ILE A 64 5.93 -11.40 6.43
N VAL A 65 6.92 -10.91 7.17
CA VAL A 65 6.79 -10.60 8.59
C VAL A 65 6.39 -9.14 8.76
N PRO A 66 5.29 -8.85 9.46
CA PRO A 66 4.91 -7.49 9.78
C PRO A 66 5.96 -6.76 10.61
N GLY A 67 6.23 -5.49 10.29
CA GLY A 67 7.06 -4.60 11.10
C GLY A 67 6.29 -3.88 12.20
N ASP A 68 6.99 -3.11 13.01
CA ASP A 68 6.45 -2.27 14.10
C ASP A 68 6.02 -0.87 13.62
N PHE A 69 5.82 -0.71 12.35
CA PHE A 69 5.42 0.54 11.69
C PHE A 69 4.17 0.32 10.83
N VAL A 70 3.57 1.41 10.40
CA VAL A 70 2.46 1.43 9.45
C VAL A 70 2.89 2.16 8.19
N SER A 71 2.78 1.49 7.05
CA SER A 71 2.88 2.11 5.73
C SER A 71 1.48 2.46 5.25
N LEU A 72 1.24 3.75 5.03
CA LEU A 72 0.00 4.26 4.48
C LEU A 72 0.27 4.81 3.09
N ASN A 73 -0.39 4.25 2.08
CA ASN A 73 -0.45 4.83 0.75
C ASN A 73 -1.79 5.53 0.55
N ILE A 74 -1.74 6.70 -0.07
CA ILE A 74 -2.91 7.50 -0.41
C ILE A 74 -2.84 7.76 -1.91
N ASP A 75 -3.79 7.19 -2.65
CA ASP A 75 -3.76 7.16 -4.10
C ASP A 75 -4.90 7.98 -4.69
N TYR A 76 -4.66 8.71 -5.76
CA TYR A 76 -5.71 9.31 -6.58
C TYR A 76 -6.70 8.24 -7.06
N GLY A 77 -6.17 7.15 -7.56
CA GLY A 77 -6.91 6.01 -8.06
C GLY A 77 -5.97 4.91 -8.48
N GLN A 78 -6.51 3.76 -8.80
CA GLN A 78 -5.75 2.62 -9.30
C GLN A 78 -6.23 2.27 -10.70
N MET A 79 -5.29 2.07 -11.59
CA MET A 79 -5.57 1.54 -12.91
C MET A 79 -6.04 0.08 -12.78
N GLY A 80 -7.01 -0.31 -13.57
CA GLY A 80 -7.42 -1.71 -13.65
C GLY A 80 -6.27 -2.61 -14.07
N VAL A 81 -6.28 -3.81 -13.55
CA VAL A 81 -5.28 -4.84 -13.86
C VAL A 81 -5.86 -5.79 -14.90
N GLY A 82 -5.04 -6.11 -15.89
CA GLY A 82 -5.31 -7.20 -16.79
C GLY A 82 -6.28 -6.89 -17.91
N GLY A 83 -6.11 -7.62 -18.95
CA GLY A 83 -7.00 -7.81 -20.08
C GLY A 83 -7.44 -9.27 -20.12
N ASP A 84 -7.84 -9.73 -21.29
CA ASP A 84 -8.35 -11.09 -21.51
C ASP A 84 -7.23 -12.14 -21.51
N ASP A 85 -5.96 -11.72 -21.39
CA ASP A 85 -4.81 -12.60 -21.32
C ASP A 85 -3.75 -12.10 -20.32
N SER A 86 -2.85 -13.01 -19.95
CA SER A 86 -1.74 -12.73 -19.02
C SER A 86 -0.53 -12.10 -19.70
N TRP A 87 -0.55 -11.90 -21.00
CA TRP A 87 0.65 -11.64 -21.81
C TRP A 87 0.79 -10.21 -22.30
N GLY A 88 -0.15 -9.35 -21.98
CA GLY A 88 0.04 -7.95 -22.31
C GLY A 88 -1.14 -7.22 -22.88
N LYS A 89 -2.33 -7.81 -22.92
CA LYS A 89 -3.52 -7.05 -23.29
C LYS A 89 -3.77 -5.97 -22.26
N ARG A 90 -3.76 -4.74 -22.71
CA ARG A 90 -3.94 -3.57 -21.84
C ARG A 90 -5.35 -3.55 -21.26
N THR A 91 -5.46 -3.01 -20.08
CA THR A 91 -6.73 -2.66 -19.45
C THR A 91 -7.60 -1.82 -20.39
N LEU A 92 -8.91 -2.05 -20.40
CA LEU A 92 -9.84 -1.21 -21.13
C LEU A 92 -9.66 0.26 -20.76
N MET A 93 -9.74 1.16 -21.71
CA MET A 93 -9.51 2.61 -21.52
C MET A 93 -10.31 3.21 -20.37
N ARG A 94 -11.55 2.77 -20.16
CA ARG A 94 -12.41 3.23 -19.07
C ARG A 94 -11.88 2.90 -17.66
N TYR A 95 -10.94 1.94 -17.54
CA TYR A 95 -10.30 1.55 -16.30
C TYR A 95 -8.81 1.92 -16.26
N SER A 96 -8.36 2.68 -17.24
CA SER A 96 -6.98 3.13 -17.34
C SER A 96 -6.83 4.54 -16.80
N LEU A 97 -5.68 4.81 -16.19
CA LEU A 97 -5.25 6.16 -15.84
C LEU A 97 -4.50 6.74 -17.05
N GLY A 98 -5.24 7.32 -17.98
CA GLY A 98 -4.70 7.80 -19.27
C GLY A 98 -4.57 9.32 -19.38
N GLU A 99 -4.92 10.07 -18.35
CA GLU A 99 -4.83 11.53 -18.36
C GLU A 99 -3.38 12.01 -18.30
N LYS A 100 -3.11 13.16 -18.91
CA LYS A 100 -1.77 13.76 -18.86
C LYS A 100 -1.44 14.41 -17.51
N GLN A 101 -2.46 14.75 -16.75
CA GLN A 101 -2.32 15.44 -15.48
C GLN A 101 -3.40 14.99 -14.51
N TYR A 102 -3.00 14.73 -13.28
CA TYR A 102 -3.89 14.39 -12.18
C TYR A 102 -3.74 15.40 -11.06
N ARG A 103 -4.84 15.69 -10.40
CA ARG A 103 -4.86 16.55 -9.22
C ARG A 103 -5.80 15.94 -8.19
N TYR A 104 -5.29 15.76 -6.97
CA TYR A 104 -6.08 15.33 -5.82
C TYR A 104 -5.53 15.97 -4.55
N GLY A 105 -6.33 16.01 -3.53
CA GLY A 105 -5.97 16.62 -2.25
C GLY A 105 -6.50 15.81 -1.09
N PHE A 106 -5.79 15.89 0.01
CA PHE A 106 -6.19 15.34 1.29
C PHE A 106 -5.58 16.14 2.42
N ARG A 107 -6.19 16.02 3.60
CA ARG A 107 -5.72 16.62 4.84
C ARG A 107 -5.37 15.53 5.82
N LEU A 108 -4.25 15.72 6.51
CA LEU A 108 -3.80 14.88 7.62
C LEU A 108 -4.00 15.65 8.92
N ARG A 109 -4.69 15.04 9.88
CA ARG A 109 -4.90 15.60 11.19
C ARG A 109 -4.56 14.56 12.26
N PRO A 110 -3.50 14.78 13.05
CA PRO A 110 -3.31 14.03 14.30
C PRO A 110 -4.49 14.31 15.24
N PHE A 111 -4.88 13.34 16.03
CA PHE A 111 -5.89 13.50 17.07
C PHE A 111 -5.54 12.65 18.29
N SER A 112 -6.07 13.04 19.42
CA SER A 112 -5.95 12.32 20.68
C SER A 112 -7.32 12.03 21.29
N ALA A 113 -7.39 11.05 22.16
CA ALA A 113 -8.61 10.70 22.91
C ALA A 113 -9.23 11.88 23.67
N ARG A 114 -8.43 12.91 23.96
CA ARG A 114 -8.88 14.11 24.69
C ARG A 114 -9.66 15.10 23.83
N GLU A 115 -9.59 15.01 22.53
CA GLU A 115 -10.19 15.96 21.60
C GLU A 115 -11.65 15.66 21.25
N GLY A 116 -12.20 14.56 21.74
CA GLY A 116 -13.54 14.12 21.45
C GLY A 116 -13.61 12.89 20.57
N ARG A 117 -14.81 12.49 20.22
CA ARG A 117 -15.06 11.30 19.41
C ARG A 117 -14.68 11.53 17.95
N LEU A 118 -14.26 10.46 17.28
CA LEU A 118 -13.84 10.50 15.88
C LEU A 118 -14.92 11.10 14.94
N ASP A 119 -16.20 10.81 15.17
CA ASP A 119 -17.30 11.35 14.37
C ASP A 119 -17.46 12.87 14.53
N GLU A 120 -17.15 13.42 15.69
CA GLU A 120 -17.14 14.87 15.94
C GLU A 120 -15.95 15.53 15.23
N LEU A 121 -14.78 14.89 15.32
CA LEU A 121 -13.57 15.35 14.63
C LEU A 121 -13.75 15.35 13.11
N LEU A 122 -14.42 14.34 12.56
CA LEU A 122 -14.74 14.26 11.13
C LEU A 122 -15.63 15.41 10.65
N ARG A 123 -16.57 15.86 11.48
CA ARG A 123 -17.43 17.00 11.16
C ARG A 123 -16.70 18.34 11.26
N ALA A 124 -15.73 18.44 12.18
CA ALA A 124 -14.96 19.66 12.41
C ALA A 124 -13.90 19.95 11.33
N VAL A 125 -13.44 18.94 10.61
CA VAL A 125 -12.48 19.12 9.53
C VAL A 125 -13.23 19.56 8.26
N LYS A 126 -13.38 20.86 8.07
CA LYS A 126 -13.89 21.48 6.83
C LYS A 126 -12.83 21.53 5.75
#